data_5605af3944e150c7f36745337e022d15
#
_entry.id   5605af3944e150c7f36745337e022d15
#
_cell.length_a   1.000
_cell.length_b   1.000
_cell.length_c   1.000
_cell.angle_alpha   90.00
_cell.angle_beta   90.00
_cell.angle_gamma   90.00
#
_symmetry.space_group_name_H-M   'P 1'
#
loop_
_entity.id
_entity.type
_entity.pdbx_description
1 polymer ?
#
loop_
_entity_poly.entity_id
_entity_poly.type
_entity_poly.pdbx_seq_one_letter_code
_entity_poly.pdbx_strand_id
1 'polypeptide(L)'
;MEEMPCSRVVLLVQLMIISLIINSAASESYSSMIRSHRKAAYAAFFVALLWYNLEDIQQPLPLIFTIFFPAAMQKEIHMTRPVRNYKWKDGKTLSLGDVSLVMGILNVTPDSFSDGGLWNTKEHAISHMKDMAADGAAMIDVGAESTRPGHTELTAEEEKARLMQFLPLLLDASSVPISIDSYHYETMEKALSAGAHMVNDVWGFQYDDGSMAAVTADYGVPAILMQNQNDTVYEGDIISSMKSFFDRTLSIAFAAGVKEENIILDPGIGFGKTGEQNMEVLARLDELTQAYPYPWLLGVSRKRFIGTILDLPAEERDEGTAAVNLWGIEKGCTLFRVHDVKTTAREVKMWDALRKQARLQHGRK
;
A
#
# COMPACT_ATOMS: atom_id res chain seq x y z
N MET A 1 -42.11 33.53 -27.35
CA MET A 1 -41.26 32.60 -26.56
C MET A 1 -41.72 32.79 -25.13
N GLU A 2 -42.52 31.81 -24.65
CA GLU A 2 -42.93 31.83 -23.23
C GLU A 2 -41.75 31.50 -22.37
N GLU A 3 -41.41 32.35 -21.44
CA GLU A 3 -40.37 32.10 -20.44
C GLU A 3 -40.83 30.94 -19.54
N MET A 4 -40.06 29.86 -19.50
CA MET A 4 -40.34 28.76 -18.58
C MET A 4 -40.26 29.23 -17.13
N PRO A 5 -41.22 28.92 -16.28
CA PRO A 5 -41.17 29.31 -14.88
C PRO A 5 -39.95 28.73 -14.19
N CYS A 6 -39.29 29.50 -13.33
CA CYS A 6 -38.02 29.19 -12.64
C CYS A 6 -38.02 27.81 -11.95
N SER A 7 -39.18 27.38 -11.46
CA SER A 7 -39.38 26.03 -10.86
C SER A 7 -39.13 24.87 -11.83
N ARG A 8 -39.47 25.03 -13.13
CA ARG A 8 -39.21 23.99 -14.16
C ARG A 8 -37.73 23.90 -14.56
N VAL A 9 -37.03 25.03 -14.58
CA VAL A 9 -35.58 25.06 -14.85
C VAL A 9 -34.82 24.40 -13.72
N VAL A 10 -35.17 24.66 -12.46
CA VAL A 10 -34.58 24.05 -11.28
C VAL A 10 -34.81 22.53 -11.27
N LEU A 11 -35.99 22.06 -11.61
CA LEU A 11 -36.32 20.64 -11.71
C LEU A 11 -35.52 19.94 -12.82
N LEU A 12 -35.34 20.57 -13.98
CA LEU A 12 -34.55 20.04 -15.09
C LEU A 12 -33.06 19.93 -14.72
N VAL A 13 -32.48 20.92 -14.06
CA VAL A 13 -31.09 20.89 -13.58
C VAL A 13 -30.90 19.81 -12.52
N GLN A 14 -31.85 19.65 -11.60
CA GLN A 14 -31.83 18.56 -10.61
C GLN A 14 -31.89 17.19 -11.26
N LEU A 15 -32.77 16.99 -12.25
CA LEU A 15 -32.87 15.72 -13.00
C LEU A 15 -31.61 15.43 -13.83
N MET A 16 -30.95 16.45 -14.40
CA MET A 16 -29.67 16.28 -15.10
C MET A 16 -28.53 15.87 -14.13
N ILE A 17 -28.44 16.51 -12.98
CA ILE A 17 -27.43 16.16 -11.95
C ILE A 17 -27.66 14.74 -11.45
N ILE A 18 -28.89 14.34 -11.24
CA ILE A 18 -29.27 12.96 -10.83
C ILE A 18 -28.91 11.95 -11.92
N SER A 19 -29.18 12.26 -13.18
CA SER A 19 -28.83 11.40 -14.32
C SER A 19 -27.31 11.23 -14.46
N LEU A 20 -26.52 12.28 -14.24
CA LEU A 20 -25.06 12.26 -14.22
C LEU A 20 -24.51 11.39 -13.07
N ILE A 21 -25.10 11.51 -11.88
CA ILE A 21 -24.71 10.72 -10.70
C ILE A 21 -25.05 9.23 -10.91
N ILE A 22 -26.22 8.92 -11.47
CA ILE A 22 -26.64 7.54 -11.76
C ILE A 22 -25.76 6.91 -12.84
N ASN A 23 -25.40 7.64 -13.89
CA ASN A 23 -24.53 7.15 -14.96
C ASN A 23 -23.08 6.98 -14.48
N SER A 24 -22.58 7.85 -13.63
CA SER A 24 -21.27 7.69 -12.97
C SER A 24 -21.23 6.46 -12.07
N ALA A 25 -22.31 6.19 -11.32
CA ALA A 25 -22.40 5.02 -10.45
C ALA A 25 -22.60 3.69 -11.22
N ALA A 26 -23.07 3.74 -12.46
CA ALA A 26 -23.28 2.56 -13.30
C ALA A 26 -22.01 2.06 -14.00
N SER A 27 -20.99 2.91 -14.14
CA SER A 27 -19.71 2.58 -14.77
C SER A 27 -18.67 1.93 -13.85
N GLU A 28 -18.93 1.91 -12.53
CA GLU A 28 -17.97 1.35 -11.54
C GLU A 28 -18.34 -0.10 -11.18
N SER A 29 -17.48 -1.03 -11.56
CA SER A 29 -17.54 -2.46 -11.17
C SER A 29 -16.94 -2.65 -9.77
N TYR A 30 -17.68 -2.39 -8.70
CA TYR A 30 -17.21 -2.63 -7.33
C TYR A 30 -18.23 -3.37 -6.45
N SER A 31 -17.71 -4.13 -5.47
CA SER A 31 -18.34 -5.16 -4.63
C SER A 31 -19.74 -4.80 -4.10
N SER A 32 -20.61 -5.83 -3.95
CA SER A 32 -22.04 -5.72 -3.61
C SER A 32 -22.34 -4.97 -2.31
N MET A 33 -21.44 -4.98 -1.34
CA MET A 33 -21.63 -4.40 -0.01
C MET A 33 -21.50 -2.85 -0.02
N ILE A 34 -20.50 -2.31 -0.74
CA ILE A 34 -20.34 -0.86 -0.89
C ILE A 34 -21.47 -0.26 -1.73
N ARG A 35 -21.97 -1.01 -2.71
CA ARG A 35 -23.17 -0.64 -3.49
C ARG A 35 -24.42 -0.52 -2.63
N SER A 36 -24.60 -1.39 -1.64
CA SER A 36 -25.76 -1.37 -0.74
C SER A 36 -25.79 -0.12 0.13
N HIS A 37 -24.67 0.25 0.76
CA HIS A 37 -24.61 1.43 1.64
C HIS A 37 -24.69 2.75 0.87
N ARG A 38 -24.06 2.84 -0.32
CA ARG A 38 -24.20 4.01 -1.19
C ARG A 38 -25.64 4.17 -1.72
N LYS A 39 -26.29 3.08 -2.14
CA LYS A 39 -27.70 3.11 -2.56
C LYS A 39 -28.63 3.53 -1.43
N ALA A 40 -28.40 3.07 -0.20
CA ALA A 40 -29.17 3.48 0.96
C ALA A 40 -28.98 4.96 1.30
N ALA A 41 -27.76 5.48 1.22
CA ALA A 41 -27.45 6.90 1.43
C ALA A 41 -28.09 7.79 0.34
N TYR A 42 -28.05 7.36 -0.93
CA TYR A 42 -28.71 8.06 -2.03
C TYR A 42 -30.24 8.02 -1.91
N ALA A 43 -30.81 6.90 -1.48
CA ALA A 43 -32.24 6.79 -1.26
C ALA A 43 -32.71 7.68 -0.10
N ALA A 44 -31.96 7.75 1.00
CA ALA A 44 -32.26 8.62 2.13
C ALA A 44 -32.16 10.12 1.75
N PHE A 45 -31.16 10.48 0.93
CA PHE A 45 -31.02 11.82 0.37
C PHE A 45 -32.19 12.18 -0.57
N PHE A 46 -32.64 11.23 -1.37
CA PHE A 46 -33.78 11.41 -2.28
C PHE A 46 -35.10 11.62 -1.52
N VAL A 47 -35.32 10.84 -0.46
CA VAL A 47 -36.50 10.97 0.41
C VAL A 47 -36.48 12.33 1.12
N ALA A 48 -35.32 12.79 1.61
CA ALA A 48 -35.19 14.10 2.23
C ALA A 48 -35.47 15.27 1.26
N LEU A 49 -35.04 15.16 -0.01
CA LEU A 49 -35.36 16.14 -1.07
C LEU A 49 -36.85 16.14 -1.45
N LEU A 50 -37.51 15.01 -1.45
CA LEU A 50 -38.96 14.91 -1.74
C LEU A 50 -39.84 15.41 -0.60
N TRP A 51 -39.34 15.39 0.64
CA TRP A 51 -40.06 15.92 1.82
C TRP A 51 -39.94 17.43 2.01
N TYR A 52 -38.96 18.06 1.35
CA TYR A 52 -38.79 19.50 1.41
C TYR A 52 -39.68 20.15 0.36
N ASN A 53 -40.73 20.82 0.81
CA ASN A 53 -41.65 21.59 -0.05
C ASN A 53 -40.88 22.78 -0.66
N LEU A 54 -40.77 22.78 -1.99
CA LEU A 54 -39.98 23.76 -2.77
C LEU A 54 -40.44 25.24 -2.64
N GLU A 55 -41.52 25.48 -1.95
CA GLU A 55 -42.07 26.84 -1.78
C GLU A 55 -41.40 27.67 -0.66
N ASP A 56 -40.62 27.01 0.24
CA ASP A 56 -40.02 27.68 1.40
C ASP A 56 -38.51 28.02 1.25
N ILE A 57 -37.90 27.82 0.06
CA ILE A 57 -36.47 28.12 -0.13
C ILE A 57 -36.24 29.59 -0.45
N GLN A 58 -36.24 30.42 0.57
CA GLN A 58 -35.72 31.81 0.50
C GLN A 58 -34.24 31.94 0.89
N GLN A 59 -33.54 30.82 1.20
CA GLN A 59 -32.14 30.84 1.60
C GLN A 59 -31.22 30.41 0.42
N PRO A 60 -30.06 31.06 0.24
CA PRO A 60 -29.13 30.69 -0.84
C PRO A 60 -28.59 29.26 -0.67
N LEU A 61 -28.61 28.51 -1.76
CA LEU A 61 -28.13 27.10 -1.84
C LEU A 61 -26.83 26.76 -1.06
N PRO A 62 -25.82 27.66 -0.95
CA PRO A 62 -24.63 27.36 -0.15
C PRO A 62 -24.90 27.12 1.33
N LEU A 63 -25.93 27.78 1.90
CA LEU A 63 -26.23 27.63 3.34
C LEU A 63 -26.89 26.27 3.64
N ILE A 64 -27.72 25.77 2.73
CA ILE A 64 -28.36 24.44 2.86
C ILE A 64 -27.33 23.33 2.75
N PHE A 65 -26.36 23.47 1.83
CA PHE A 65 -25.22 22.54 1.74
C PHE A 65 -24.38 22.55 3.02
N THR A 66 -24.14 23.70 3.62
CA THR A 66 -23.33 23.84 4.84
C THR A 66 -24.05 23.29 6.09
N ILE A 67 -25.38 23.37 6.17
CA ILE A 67 -26.15 22.92 7.33
C ILE A 67 -26.40 21.41 7.32
N PHE A 68 -26.62 20.79 6.15
CA PHE A 68 -26.99 19.37 6.07
C PHE A 68 -25.84 18.42 5.72
N PHE A 69 -24.77 18.90 5.10
CA PHE A 69 -23.62 18.08 4.71
C PHE A 69 -22.52 17.93 5.79
N PRO A 70 -22.26 18.85 6.72
CA PRO A 70 -21.12 18.70 7.63
C PRO A 70 -21.26 17.57 8.63
N ALA A 71 -22.46 17.26 9.10
CA ALA A 71 -22.65 16.24 10.13
C ALA A 71 -22.69 14.80 9.60
N ALA A 72 -23.08 14.62 8.34
CA ALA A 72 -23.13 13.29 7.71
C ALA A 72 -21.84 12.90 7.00
N MET A 73 -21.04 13.88 6.55
CA MET A 73 -19.76 13.64 5.88
C MET A 73 -18.53 13.85 6.80
N GLN A 74 -18.69 14.50 7.95
CA GLN A 74 -17.69 14.53 9.02
C GLN A 74 -17.73 13.30 9.95
N LYS A 75 -18.57 12.30 9.66
CA LYS A 75 -18.15 10.95 10.06
C LYS A 75 -16.85 10.73 9.29
N GLU A 76 -15.72 11.00 9.93
CA GLU A 76 -14.46 10.38 9.54
C GLU A 76 -14.81 9.01 9.00
N ILE A 77 -14.57 8.80 7.71
CA ILE A 77 -14.53 7.45 7.18
C ILE A 77 -13.37 6.87 7.97
N HIS A 78 -13.68 6.30 9.12
CA HIS A 78 -12.77 5.42 9.82
C HIS A 78 -12.56 4.29 8.83
N MET A 79 -11.54 4.45 8.00
CA MET A 79 -11.05 3.33 7.20
C MET A 79 -10.65 2.28 8.24
N THR A 80 -11.55 1.33 8.48
CA THR A 80 -11.17 0.11 9.16
C THR A 80 -10.19 -0.55 8.24
N ARG A 81 -8.91 -0.43 8.59
CA ARG A 81 -7.84 -1.11 7.86
C ARG A 81 -8.17 -2.59 7.86
N PRO A 82 -8.10 -3.27 6.73
CA PRO A 82 -8.40 -4.70 6.69
C PRO A 82 -7.36 -5.43 7.55
N VAL A 83 -7.84 -6.14 8.57
CA VAL A 83 -6.97 -6.97 9.41
C VAL A 83 -6.78 -8.31 8.71
N ARG A 84 -5.52 -8.69 8.53
CA ARG A 84 -5.12 -9.97 7.95
C ARG A 84 -4.27 -10.73 8.96
N ASN A 85 -4.61 -11.99 9.21
CA ASN A 85 -3.90 -12.84 10.16
C ASN A 85 -3.31 -14.02 9.39
N TYR A 86 -1.99 -14.12 9.38
CA TYR A 86 -1.25 -15.18 8.73
C TYR A 86 -0.64 -16.12 9.77
N LYS A 87 -0.62 -17.40 9.45
CA LYS A 87 0.02 -18.44 10.26
C LYS A 87 0.64 -19.46 9.34
N TRP A 88 1.94 -19.71 9.52
CA TRP A 88 2.72 -20.65 8.74
C TRP A 88 2.95 -21.97 9.46
N LYS A 89 3.40 -22.99 8.72
CA LYS A 89 3.58 -24.35 9.23
C LYS A 89 4.66 -24.44 10.31
N ASP A 90 5.64 -23.56 10.30
CA ASP A 90 6.72 -23.47 11.30
C ASP A 90 6.29 -22.76 12.58
N GLY A 91 5.03 -22.34 12.68
CA GLY A 91 4.44 -21.71 13.84
C GLY A 91 4.53 -20.19 13.86
N LYS A 92 5.25 -19.56 12.92
CA LYS A 92 5.31 -18.09 12.82
C LYS A 92 3.94 -17.53 12.48
N THR A 93 3.68 -16.31 12.96
CA THR A 93 2.43 -15.59 12.74
C THR A 93 2.69 -14.12 12.40
N LEU A 94 1.76 -13.50 11.69
CA LEU A 94 1.75 -12.06 11.43
C LEU A 94 0.32 -11.56 11.45
N SER A 95 0.05 -10.47 12.20
CA SER A 95 -1.22 -9.75 12.16
C SER A 95 -0.99 -8.38 11.56
N LEU A 96 -1.53 -8.14 10.38
CA LEU A 96 -1.34 -6.92 9.60
C LEU A 96 -2.65 -6.11 9.53
N GLY A 97 -2.60 -4.81 9.76
CA GLY A 97 -3.72 -3.89 9.58
C GLY A 97 -4.16 -3.12 10.82
N ASP A 98 -4.14 -3.69 12.02
CA ASP A 98 -4.58 -3.01 13.26
C ASP A 98 -3.57 -1.95 13.72
N VAL A 99 -2.30 -2.30 13.66
CA VAL A 99 -1.17 -1.47 14.07
C VAL A 99 -0.20 -1.32 12.91
N SER A 100 0.63 -0.30 12.98
CA SER A 100 1.70 -0.10 12.01
C SER A 100 2.84 -1.06 12.29
N LEU A 101 3.29 -1.80 11.28
CA LEU A 101 4.35 -2.81 11.37
C LEU A 101 5.58 -2.38 10.60
N VAL A 102 6.74 -2.88 11.03
CA VAL A 102 8.02 -2.64 10.40
C VAL A 102 8.55 -3.91 9.76
N MET A 103 8.97 -3.81 8.50
CA MET A 103 9.67 -4.82 7.73
C MET A 103 11.14 -4.40 7.60
N GLY A 104 12.04 -5.21 8.13
CA GLY A 104 13.48 -4.96 8.03
C GLY A 104 14.05 -5.42 6.69
N ILE A 105 14.89 -4.60 6.06
CA ILE A 105 15.56 -4.92 4.79
C ILE A 105 16.85 -5.68 5.07
N LEU A 106 16.98 -6.87 4.49
CA LEU A 106 18.20 -7.68 4.52
C LEU A 106 18.67 -8.02 3.10
N ASN A 107 19.59 -7.22 2.56
CA ASN A 107 20.18 -7.50 1.26
C ASN A 107 21.39 -8.43 1.41
N VAL A 108 21.36 -9.60 0.75
CA VAL A 108 22.46 -10.56 0.69
C VAL A 108 23.27 -10.39 -0.60
N THR A 109 23.53 -9.12 -0.98
CA THR A 109 24.31 -8.75 -2.16
C THR A 109 25.76 -8.48 -1.80
N PRO A 110 26.74 -8.70 -2.71
CA PRO A 110 28.16 -8.40 -2.44
C PRO A 110 28.40 -6.94 -2.03
N ASP A 111 27.64 -5.99 -2.61
CA ASP A 111 27.82 -4.57 -2.38
C ASP A 111 27.20 -4.09 -1.05
N SER A 112 26.19 -4.80 -0.53
CA SER A 112 25.58 -4.47 0.78
C SER A 112 26.56 -4.68 1.94
N PHE A 113 27.71 -5.30 1.67
CA PHE A 113 28.74 -5.67 2.62
C PHE A 113 30.09 -4.97 2.31
N SER A 114 30.10 -3.96 1.44
CA SER A 114 31.31 -3.29 0.97
C SER A 114 31.96 -2.34 1.96
N ASP A 115 31.31 -2.03 3.09
CA ASP A 115 31.90 -1.20 4.13
C ASP A 115 32.91 -1.97 4.97
N GLY A 116 34.07 -2.24 4.36
CA GLY A 116 35.24 -2.70 5.08
C GLY A 116 35.39 -4.21 5.28
N GLY A 117 34.70 -5.06 4.53
CA GLY A 117 34.98 -6.52 4.51
C GLY A 117 34.52 -7.33 5.72
N LEU A 118 33.80 -6.73 6.65
CA LEU A 118 33.37 -7.37 7.91
C LEU A 118 31.99 -8.06 7.83
N TRP A 119 31.18 -7.80 6.81
CA TRP A 119 29.78 -8.23 6.76
C TRP A 119 29.51 -9.35 5.73
N ASN A 120 30.54 -9.90 5.10
CA ASN A 120 30.41 -10.85 3.99
C ASN A 120 30.21 -12.30 4.45
N THR A 121 29.86 -12.52 5.70
CA THR A 121 29.65 -13.85 6.24
C THR A 121 28.16 -14.13 6.50
N LYS A 122 27.80 -15.39 6.39
CA LYS A 122 26.44 -15.87 6.72
C LYS A 122 26.08 -15.54 8.17
N GLU A 123 27.09 -15.57 9.05
CA GLU A 123 26.97 -15.25 10.47
C GLU A 123 26.54 -13.79 10.70
N HIS A 124 27.07 -12.86 9.91
CA HIS A 124 26.68 -11.46 9.99
C HIS A 124 25.25 -11.23 9.48
N ALA A 125 24.85 -11.87 8.38
CA ALA A 125 23.47 -11.78 7.90
C ALA A 125 22.48 -12.31 8.95
N ILE A 126 22.80 -13.43 9.61
CA ILE A 126 22.01 -14.00 10.70
C ILE A 126 21.98 -13.05 11.91
N SER A 127 23.12 -12.50 12.31
CA SER A 127 23.18 -11.56 13.43
C SER A 127 22.35 -10.33 13.15
N HIS A 128 22.54 -9.68 12.00
CA HIS A 128 21.79 -8.50 11.61
C HIS A 128 20.27 -8.75 11.54
N MET A 129 19.85 -9.89 10.99
CA MET A 129 18.44 -10.30 11.01
C MET A 129 17.90 -10.44 12.44
N LYS A 130 18.65 -11.05 13.36
CA LYS A 130 18.25 -11.19 14.77
C LYS A 130 18.17 -9.84 15.47
N ASP A 131 19.11 -8.95 15.20
CA ASP A 131 19.09 -7.58 15.74
C ASP A 131 17.87 -6.81 15.27
N MET A 132 17.53 -6.88 13.97
CA MET A 132 16.31 -6.27 13.44
C MET A 132 15.05 -6.84 14.09
N ALA A 133 14.97 -8.17 14.28
CA ALA A 133 13.84 -8.80 14.97
C ALA A 133 13.74 -8.35 16.43
N ALA A 134 14.86 -8.27 17.15
CA ALA A 134 14.92 -7.78 18.53
C ALA A 134 14.57 -6.29 18.65
N ASP A 135 14.92 -5.49 17.65
CA ASP A 135 14.61 -4.06 17.55
C ASP A 135 13.14 -3.78 17.14
N GLY A 136 12.37 -4.81 16.79
CA GLY A 136 10.93 -4.70 16.56
C GLY A 136 10.46 -4.89 15.12
N ALA A 137 11.28 -5.45 14.24
CA ALA A 137 10.78 -5.91 12.94
C ALA A 137 9.72 -6.99 13.12
N ALA A 138 8.58 -6.82 12.48
CA ALA A 138 7.52 -7.83 12.45
C ALA A 138 7.81 -8.92 11.40
N MET A 139 8.67 -8.62 10.44
CA MET A 139 9.13 -9.52 9.38
C MET A 139 10.43 -8.98 8.78
N ILE A 140 11.16 -9.86 8.08
CA ILE A 140 12.39 -9.51 7.36
C ILE A 140 12.17 -9.76 5.87
N ASP A 141 12.60 -8.81 5.06
CA ASP A 141 12.57 -8.90 3.60
C ASP A 141 13.98 -9.17 3.06
N VAL A 142 14.17 -10.32 2.45
CA VAL A 142 15.48 -10.80 1.98
C VAL A 142 15.56 -10.64 0.47
N GLY A 143 16.52 -9.83 0.01
CA GLY A 143 16.81 -9.62 -1.40
C GLY A 143 18.23 -10.08 -1.76
N ALA A 144 18.38 -10.82 -2.84
CA ALA A 144 19.68 -11.27 -3.36
C ALA A 144 20.17 -10.44 -4.55
N GLU A 145 19.31 -9.59 -5.09
CA GLU A 145 19.60 -8.62 -6.13
C GLU A 145 19.40 -7.21 -5.61
N SER A 146 20.18 -6.25 -6.13
CA SER A 146 19.96 -4.84 -5.84
C SER A 146 18.99 -4.26 -6.87
N THR A 147 17.89 -3.69 -6.41
CA THR A 147 16.94 -2.97 -7.28
C THR A 147 17.23 -1.47 -7.37
N ARG A 148 18.44 -1.04 -6.94
CA ARG A 148 18.88 0.38 -7.03
C ARG A 148 19.18 0.76 -8.49
N PRO A 149 18.85 1.99 -8.92
CA PRO A 149 19.20 2.45 -10.26
C PRO A 149 20.69 2.29 -10.55
N GLY A 150 21.03 1.65 -11.70
CA GLY A 150 22.41 1.42 -12.13
C GLY A 150 23.08 0.15 -11.60
N HIS A 151 22.34 -0.73 -10.93
CA HIS A 151 22.85 -2.07 -10.61
C HIS A 151 22.94 -2.94 -11.87
N THR A 152 23.73 -4.00 -11.80
CA THR A 152 23.78 -5.03 -12.84
C THR A 152 22.68 -6.03 -12.52
N GLU A 153 21.74 -6.20 -13.47
CA GLU A 153 20.69 -7.21 -13.36
C GLU A 153 21.31 -8.60 -13.30
N LEU A 154 20.81 -9.44 -12.42
CA LEU A 154 21.17 -10.84 -12.32
C LEU A 154 20.24 -11.69 -13.19
N THR A 155 20.77 -12.81 -13.68
CA THR A 155 19.89 -13.88 -14.18
C THR A 155 19.15 -14.53 -13.01
N ALA A 156 17.99 -15.12 -13.27
CA ALA A 156 17.24 -15.88 -12.26
C ALA A 156 18.09 -16.97 -11.58
N GLU A 157 18.97 -17.64 -12.35
CA GLU A 157 19.87 -18.66 -11.81
C GLU A 157 20.93 -18.08 -10.87
N GLU A 158 21.51 -16.93 -11.20
CA GLU A 158 22.50 -16.26 -10.34
C GLU A 158 21.85 -15.73 -9.05
N GLU A 159 20.67 -15.09 -9.16
CA GLU A 159 19.89 -14.64 -8.00
C GLU A 159 19.52 -15.81 -7.08
N LYS A 160 18.94 -16.87 -7.66
CA LYS A 160 18.59 -18.10 -6.94
C LYS A 160 19.78 -18.73 -6.24
N ALA A 161 20.90 -18.88 -6.96
CA ALA A 161 22.12 -19.46 -6.41
C ALA A 161 22.66 -18.64 -5.23
N ARG A 162 22.60 -17.31 -5.32
CA ARG A 162 23.01 -16.39 -4.24
C ARG A 162 22.07 -16.50 -3.05
N LEU A 163 20.75 -16.37 -3.28
CA LEU A 163 19.74 -16.45 -2.22
C LEU A 163 19.83 -17.74 -1.42
N MET A 164 19.96 -18.87 -2.10
CA MET A 164 19.98 -20.19 -1.47
C MET A 164 21.23 -20.49 -0.64
N GLN A 165 22.27 -19.66 -0.72
CA GLN A 165 23.42 -19.76 0.20
C GLN A 165 23.08 -19.25 1.60
N PHE A 166 22.10 -18.35 1.74
CA PHE A 166 21.71 -17.69 2.98
C PHE A 166 20.36 -18.16 3.50
N LEU A 167 19.37 -18.29 2.63
CA LEU A 167 17.97 -18.48 2.99
C LEU A 167 17.71 -19.64 3.96
N PRO A 168 18.26 -20.86 3.79
CA PRO A 168 18.02 -21.95 4.74
C PRO A 168 18.48 -21.61 6.17
N LEU A 169 19.62 -20.92 6.29
CA LEU A 169 20.18 -20.51 7.58
C LEU A 169 19.36 -19.38 8.23
N LEU A 170 18.85 -18.45 7.41
CA LEU A 170 17.99 -17.35 7.87
C LEU A 170 16.64 -17.90 8.33
N LEU A 171 16.05 -18.85 7.61
CA LEU A 171 14.76 -19.47 7.99
C LEU A 171 14.85 -20.19 9.33
N ASP A 172 15.95 -20.96 9.54
CA ASP A 172 16.19 -21.68 10.79
C ASP A 172 16.42 -20.72 11.98
N ALA A 173 17.13 -19.62 11.75
CA ALA A 173 17.52 -18.69 12.79
C ALA A 173 16.48 -17.61 13.10
N SER A 174 15.50 -17.35 12.21
CA SER A 174 14.55 -16.26 12.34
C SER A 174 13.44 -16.54 13.33
N SER A 175 13.15 -15.58 14.20
CA SER A 175 11.97 -15.58 15.06
C SER A 175 10.73 -14.97 14.40
N VAL A 176 10.87 -14.29 13.26
CA VAL A 176 9.81 -13.61 12.52
C VAL A 176 9.69 -14.15 11.09
N PRO A 177 8.56 -13.93 10.40
CA PRO A 177 8.42 -14.34 8.99
C PRO A 177 9.46 -13.72 8.08
N ILE A 178 9.85 -14.45 7.02
CA ILE A 178 10.76 -13.98 5.97
C ILE A 178 9.98 -13.82 4.67
N SER A 179 10.03 -12.62 4.10
CA SER A 179 9.62 -12.26 2.76
C SER A 179 10.81 -12.36 1.80
N ILE A 180 10.56 -12.63 0.53
CA ILE A 180 11.58 -12.67 -0.53
C ILE A 180 11.31 -11.56 -1.53
N ASP A 181 12.30 -10.67 -1.69
CA ASP A 181 12.30 -9.58 -2.69
C ASP A 181 12.91 -10.11 -3.99
N SER A 182 12.06 -10.55 -4.89
CA SER A 182 12.43 -11.05 -6.22
C SER A 182 11.27 -10.95 -7.19
N TYR A 183 11.57 -10.66 -8.45
CA TYR A 183 10.63 -10.69 -9.56
C TYR A 183 10.85 -11.90 -10.50
N HIS A 184 11.82 -12.77 -10.20
CA HIS A 184 12.04 -14.02 -10.91
C HIS A 184 11.26 -15.16 -10.24
N TYR A 185 10.29 -15.73 -10.95
CA TYR A 185 9.42 -16.78 -10.39
C TYR A 185 10.20 -18.05 -10.02
N GLU A 186 11.29 -18.39 -10.74
CA GLU A 186 12.12 -19.56 -10.42
C GLU A 186 12.85 -19.39 -9.09
N THR A 187 13.32 -18.19 -8.80
CA THR A 187 13.91 -17.83 -7.50
C THR A 187 12.85 -17.93 -6.41
N MET A 188 11.66 -17.39 -6.67
CA MET A 188 10.54 -17.37 -5.71
C MET A 188 10.05 -18.79 -5.41
N GLU A 189 9.83 -19.64 -6.42
CA GLU A 189 9.41 -21.02 -6.25
C GLU A 189 10.41 -21.79 -5.38
N LYS A 190 11.71 -21.61 -5.65
CA LYS A 190 12.76 -22.24 -4.86
C LYS A 190 12.78 -21.76 -3.42
N ALA A 191 12.59 -20.46 -3.20
CA ALA A 191 12.55 -19.88 -1.87
C ALA A 191 11.33 -20.36 -1.06
N LEU A 192 10.15 -20.38 -1.67
CA LEU A 192 8.92 -20.87 -1.04
C LEU A 192 8.99 -22.36 -0.74
N SER A 193 9.59 -23.17 -1.65
CA SER A 193 9.83 -24.59 -1.39
C SER A 193 10.79 -24.85 -0.24
N ALA A 194 11.70 -23.90 0.04
CA ALA A 194 12.61 -23.94 1.19
C ALA A 194 11.94 -23.48 2.50
N GLY A 195 10.74 -22.88 2.45
CA GLY A 195 9.99 -22.44 3.62
C GLY A 195 9.90 -20.94 3.79
N ALA A 196 10.21 -20.12 2.78
CA ALA A 196 9.92 -18.69 2.82
C ALA A 196 8.42 -18.43 2.99
N HIS A 197 8.06 -17.29 3.57
CA HIS A 197 6.73 -17.07 4.10
C HIS A 197 5.88 -16.15 3.21
N MET A 198 6.49 -15.29 2.41
CA MET A 198 5.81 -14.23 1.68
C MET A 198 6.58 -13.85 0.42
N VAL A 199 5.84 -13.46 -0.60
CA VAL A 199 6.35 -12.89 -1.85
C VAL A 199 6.42 -11.37 -1.71
N ASN A 200 7.52 -10.75 -2.17
CA ASN A 200 7.60 -9.30 -2.41
C ASN A 200 8.02 -9.08 -3.86
N ASP A 201 7.03 -8.80 -4.72
CA ASP A 201 7.24 -8.64 -6.16
C ASP A 201 7.16 -7.18 -6.56
N VAL A 202 8.32 -6.63 -6.92
CA VAL A 202 8.48 -5.22 -7.34
C VAL A 202 7.82 -4.90 -8.70
N TRP A 203 7.26 -5.88 -9.39
CA TRP A 203 6.53 -5.71 -10.65
C TRP A 203 5.04 -6.06 -10.55
N GLY A 204 4.54 -6.44 -9.38
CA GLY A 204 3.12 -6.67 -9.14
C GLY A 204 2.52 -7.73 -10.07
N PHE A 205 3.23 -8.82 -10.31
CA PHE A 205 2.86 -9.91 -11.23
C PHE A 205 2.79 -9.53 -12.72
N GLN A 206 3.42 -8.41 -13.12
CA GLN A 206 3.36 -7.96 -14.51
C GLN A 206 4.70 -8.07 -15.24
N TYR A 207 5.72 -8.69 -14.62
CA TYR A 207 7.03 -8.90 -15.24
C TYR A 207 7.03 -10.11 -16.19
N ASP A 208 6.38 -11.19 -15.80
CA ASP A 208 6.33 -12.45 -16.52
C ASP A 208 4.94 -12.76 -17.13
N ASP A 209 4.74 -13.94 -17.63
CA ASP A 209 3.51 -14.44 -18.26
C ASP A 209 2.44 -14.90 -17.25
N GLY A 210 2.60 -14.61 -15.95
CA GLY A 210 1.73 -15.03 -14.86
C GLY A 210 2.31 -16.16 -14.01
N SER A 211 3.53 -16.59 -14.29
CA SER A 211 4.21 -17.68 -13.55
C SER A 211 4.43 -17.30 -12.09
N MET A 212 4.81 -16.06 -11.77
CA MET A 212 4.94 -15.57 -10.39
C MET A 212 3.61 -15.65 -9.63
N ALA A 213 2.51 -15.24 -10.27
CA ALA A 213 1.19 -15.32 -9.66
C ALA A 213 0.74 -16.76 -9.42
N ALA A 214 1.04 -17.69 -10.36
CA ALA A 214 0.72 -19.10 -10.24
C ALA A 214 1.50 -19.74 -9.07
N VAL A 215 2.80 -19.50 -8.97
CA VAL A 215 3.64 -19.96 -7.85
C VAL A 215 3.10 -19.42 -6.52
N THR A 216 2.74 -18.14 -6.46
CA THR A 216 2.16 -17.54 -5.25
C THR A 216 0.86 -18.21 -4.82
N ALA A 217 -0.02 -18.51 -5.80
CA ALA A 217 -1.29 -19.19 -5.55
C ALA A 217 -1.08 -20.64 -5.07
N ASP A 218 -0.17 -21.39 -5.71
CA ASP A 218 0.12 -22.81 -5.39
C ASP A 218 0.64 -22.96 -3.95
N TYR A 219 1.49 -22.04 -3.50
CA TYR A 219 1.98 -22.03 -2.12
C TYR A 219 0.98 -21.40 -1.14
N GLY A 220 0.00 -20.64 -1.62
CA GLY A 220 -1.04 -20.00 -0.81
C GLY A 220 -0.48 -18.98 0.17
N VAL A 221 0.61 -18.32 -0.16
CA VAL A 221 1.30 -17.33 0.69
C VAL A 221 0.85 -15.90 0.40
N PRO A 222 1.02 -14.96 1.34
CA PRO A 222 0.81 -13.54 1.09
C PRO A 222 1.80 -12.98 0.06
N ALA A 223 1.35 -11.98 -0.70
CA ALA A 223 2.19 -11.28 -1.68
C ALA A 223 2.06 -9.75 -1.54
N ILE A 224 3.20 -9.09 -1.50
CA ILE A 224 3.34 -7.64 -1.66
C ILE A 224 3.52 -7.39 -3.16
N LEU A 225 2.60 -6.61 -3.73
CA LEU A 225 2.52 -6.32 -5.15
C LEU A 225 2.74 -4.83 -5.39
N MET A 226 3.91 -4.50 -5.95
CA MET A 226 4.33 -3.12 -6.11
C MET A 226 4.03 -2.58 -7.51
N GLN A 227 3.62 -1.32 -7.57
CA GLN A 227 3.52 -0.59 -8.84
C GLN A 227 4.90 -0.20 -9.33
N ASN A 228 5.22 -0.62 -10.55
CA ASN A 228 6.47 -0.32 -11.23
C ASN A 228 6.26 -0.13 -12.73
N GLN A 229 7.20 0.55 -13.38
CA GLN A 229 7.32 0.66 -14.84
C GLN A 229 8.75 1.04 -15.22
N ASN A 230 9.12 0.81 -16.49
CA ASN A 230 10.49 1.00 -16.97
C ASN A 230 10.88 2.47 -17.16
N ASP A 231 9.92 3.35 -17.33
CA ASP A 231 10.14 4.78 -17.57
C ASP A 231 9.38 5.66 -16.55
N THR A 232 9.40 6.96 -16.72
CA THR A 232 8.72 7.93 -15.87
C THR A 232 7.57 8.63 -16.59
N VAL A 233 7.06 8.05 -17.68
CA VAL A 233 5.98 8.62 -18.47
C VAL A 233 4.65 8.06 -18.01
N TYR A 234 3.75 8.92 -17.57
CA TYR A 234 2.39 8.59 -17.18
C TYR A 234 1.41 9.27 -18.13
N GLU A 235 0.52 8.50 -18.72
CA GLU A 235 -0.55 9.07 -19.56
C GLU A 235 -1.63 9.68 -18.66
N GLY A 236 -1.70 11.03 -18.66
CA GLY A 236 -2.67 11.78 -17.86
C GLY A 236 -2.33 11.82 -16.36
N ASP A 237 -3.33 11.61 -15.52
CA ASP A 237 -3.17 11.66 -14.07
C ASP A 237 -2.44 10.42 -13.52
N ILE A 238 -1.36 10.64 -12.77
CA ILE A 238 -0.51 9.56 -12.25
C ILE A 238 -1.28 8.60 -11.35
N ILE A 239 -2.19 9.08 -10.49
CA ILE A 239 -2.99 8.23 -9.61
C ILE A 239 -3.95 7.35 -10.41
N SER A 240 -4.54 7.88 -11.48
CA SER A 240 -5.39 7.12 -12.39
C SER A 240 -4.61 6.01 -13.11
N SER A 241 -3.40 6.30 -13.57
CA SER A 241 -2.51 5.32 -14.20
C SER A 241 -2.10 4.22 -13.21
N MET A 242 -1.78 4.60 -11.97
CA MET A 242 -1.47 3.62 -10.90
C MET A 242 -2.68 2.74 -10.55
N LYS A 243 -3.89 3.29 -10.54
CA LYS A 243 -5.10 2.49 -10.35
C LYS A 243 -5.28 1.47 -11.46
N SER A 244 -5.08 1.87 -12.72
CA SER A 244 -5.13 0.94 -13.86
C SER A 244 -4.07 -0.17 -13.75
N PHE A 245 -2.89 0.13 -13.23
CA PHE A 245 -1.86 -0.87 -12.94
C PHE A 245 -2.34 -1.87 -11.87
N PHE A 246 -2.87 -1.39 -10.75
CA PHE A 246 -3.37 -2.27 -9.68
C PHE A 246 -4.58 -3.11 -10.12
N ASP A 247 -5.49 -2.56 -10.93
CA ASP A 247 -6.60 -3.32 -11.50
C ASP A 247 -6.12 -4.50 -12.34
N ARG A 248 -5.06 -4.30 -13.14
CA ARG A 248 -4.41 -5.37 -13.91
C ARG A 248 -3.72 -6.37 -12.99
N THR A 249 -2.94 -5.92 -12.00
CA THR A 249 -2.28 -6.75 -11.00
C THR A 249 -3.28 -7.68 -10.30
N LEU A 250 -4.39 -7.13 -9.82
CA LEU A 250 -5.44 -7.89 -9.15
C LEU A 250 -6.13 -8.88 -10.09
N SER A 251 -6.34 -8.51 -11.35
CA SER A 251 -6.88 -9.40 -12.36
C SER A 251 -5.98 -10.61 -12.59
N ILE A 252 -4.66 -10.41 -12.70
CA ILE A 252 -3.67 -11.49 -12.84
C ILE A 252 -3.66 -12.37 -11.58
N ALA A 253 -3.60 -11.75 -10.39
CA ALA A 253 -3.58 -12.46 -9.13
C ALA A 253 -4.80 -13.39 -8.97
N PHE A 254 -6.01 -12.87 -9.21
CA PHE A 254 -7.23 -13.66 -9.06
C PHE A 254 -7.41 -14.72 -10.16
N ALA A 255 -6.99 -14.44 -11.38
CA ALA A 255 -6.99 -15.42 -12.45
C ALA A 255 -6.07 -16.62 -12.16
N ALA A 256 -4.94 -16.39 -11.47
CA ALA A 256 -4.03 -17.42 -11.01
C ALA A 256 -4.53 -18.17 -9.74
N GLY A 257 -5.56 -17.66 -9.05
CA GLY A 257 -6.11 -18.25 -7.83
C GLY A 257 -5.51 -17.71 -6.52
N VAL A 258 -4.75 -16.61 -6.56
CA VAL A 258 -4.29 -15.93 -5.34
C VAL A 258 -5.49 -15.45 -4.55
N LYS A 259 -5.53 -15.76 -3.26
CA LYS A 259 -6.64 -15.38 -2.38
C LYS A 259 -6.61 -13.89 -2.05
N GLU A 260 -7.79 -13.27 -1.93
CA GLU A 260 -7.94 -11.85 -1.62
C GLU A 260 -7.25 -11.47 -0.29
N GLU A 261 -7.32 -12.34 0.71
CA GLU A 261 -6.66 -12.12 2.01
C GLU A 261 -5.13 -12.09 1.93
N ASN A 262 -4.54 -12.60 0.84
CA ASN A 262 -3.10 -12.67 0.64
C ASN A 262 -2.53 -11.46 -0.12
N ILE A 263 -3.36 -10.49 -0.50
CA ILE A 263 -2.91 -9.30 -1.24
C ILE A 263 -2.48 -8.19 -0.28
N ILE A 264 -1.30 -7.65 -0.52
CA ILE A 264 -0.74 -6.42 0.06
C ILE A 264 -0.27 -5.56 -1.11
N LEU A 265 -0.55 -4.27 -1.09
CA LEU A 265 -0.17 -3.36 -2.19
C LEU A 265 0.96 -2.41 -1.77
N ASP A 266 1.80 -1.98 -2.74
CA ASP A 266 2.86 -0.99 -2.54
C ASP A 266 2.81 0.04 -3.68
N PRO A 267 2.78 1.36 -3.41
CA PRO A 267 2.73 2.41 -4.43
C PRO A 267 4.02 2.55 -5.24
N GLY A 268 5.09 1.83 -4.91
CA GLY A 268 6.34 1.84 -5.66
C GLY A 268 7.05 3.19 -5.66
N ILE A 269 7.12 3.87 -4.53
CA ILE A 269 7.87 5.13 -4.40
C ILE A 269 9.33 4.90 -4.76
N GLY A 270 9.86 5.70 -5.70
CA GLY A 270 11.25 5.60 -6.19
C GLY A 270 11.44 4.62 -7.35
N PHE A 271 10.37 4.04 -7.89
CA PHE A 271 10.39 3.16 -9.06
C PHE A 271 9.52 3.76 -10.18
N GLY A 272 10.04 3.84 -11.40
CA GLY A 272 9.34 4.39 -12.56
C GLY A 272 8.76 5.79 -12.35
N LYS A 273 9.39 6.62 -11.50
CA LYS A 273 8.89 7.94 -11.09
C LYS A 273 10.01 8.96 -10.93
N THR A 274 9.77 10.19 -11.37
CA THR A 274 10.63 11.33 -11.06
C THR A 274 10.53 11.71 -9.58
N GLY A 275 11.41 12.61 -9.10
CA GLY A 275 11.33 13.15 -7.74
C GLY A 275 9.98 13.84 -7.46
N GLU A 276 9.50 14.65 -8.41
CA GLU A 276 8.22 15.36 -8.33
C GLU A 276 7.03 14.40 -8.31
N GLN A 277 7.05 13.38 -9.18
CA GLN A 277 6.00 12.35 -9.23
C GLN A 277 5.93 11.54 -7.94
N ASN A 278 7.07 11.22 -7.31
CA ASN A 278 7.08 10.57 -6.00
C ASN A 278 6.41 11.45 -4.94
N MET A 279 6.68 12.75 -4.94
CA MET A 279 6.04 13.69 -4.01
C MET A 279 4.54 13.84 -4.29
N GLU A 280 4.12 13.87 -5.55
CA GLU A 280 2.70 13.88 -5.92
C GLU A 280 1.98 12.63 -5.42
N VAL A 281 2.54 11.44 -5.67
CA VAL A 281 1.95 10.18 -5.20
C VAL A 281 1.86 10.14 -3.68
N LEU A 282 2.90 10.58 -2.96
CA LEU A 282 2.88 10.64 -1.50
C LEU A 282 1.83 11.62 -0.97
N ALA A 283 1.67 12.78 -1.60
CA ALA A 283 0.65 13.77 -1.22
C ALA A 283 -0.77 13.22 -1.40
N ARG A 284 -1.00 12.43 -2.46
CA ARG A 284 -2.30 11.88 -2.87
C ARG A 284 -2.45 10.39 -2.53
N LEU A 285 -1.62 9.85 -1.64
CA LEU A 285 -1.56 8.40 -1.33
C LEU A 285 -2.89 7.84 -0.81
N ASP A 286 -3.67 8.66 -0.12
CA ASP A 286 -5.02 8.31 0.35
C ASP A 286 -6.00 8.01 -0.79
N GLU A 287 -5.81 8.55 -1.99
CA GLU A 287 -6.63 8.20 -3.15
C GLU A 287 -6.41 6.75 -3.61
N LEU A 288 -5.22 6.17 -3.36
CA LEU A 288 -4.92 4.76 -3.61
C LEU A 288 -5.39 3.88 -2.47
N THR A 289 -5.03 4.23 -1.23
CA THR A 289 -5.37 3.41 -0.06
C THR A 289 -6.87 3.33 0.23
N GLN A 290 -7.65 4.32 -0.24
CA GLN A 290 -9.11 4.31 -0.17
C GLN A 290 -9.76 3.56 -1.35
N ALA A 291 -9.09 3.50 -2.49
CA ALA A 291 -9.61 2.80 -3.67
C ALA A 291 -9.57 1.28 -3.50
N TYR A 292 -8.57 0.75 -2.79
CA TYR A 292 -8.32 -0.68 -2.65
C TYR A 292 -8.34 -1.11 -1.18
N PRO A 293 -9.23 -2.06 -0.79
CA PRO A 293 -9.40 -2.49 0.60
C PRO A 293 -8.35 -3.54 1.00
N TYR A 294 -7.08 -3.27 0.72
CA TYR A 294 -5.95 -4.13 1.06
C TYR A 294 -5.03 -3.41 2.05
N PRO A 295 -4.20 -4.15 2.82
CA PRO A 295 -3.07 -3.54 3.51
C PRO A 295 -2.11 -2.92 2.50
N TRP A 296 -1.46 -1.82 2.91
CA TRP A 296 -0.49 -1.11 2.08
C TRP A 296 0.87 -1.08 2.74
N LEU A 297 1.89 -1.48 1.98
CA LEU A 297 3.28 -1.27 2.31
C LEU A 297 3.74 0.09 1.79
N LEU A 298 4.64 0.74 2.50
CA LEU A 298 5.36 1.92 2.06
C LEU A 298 6.87 1.71 2.22
N GLY A 299 7.60 1.67 1.10
CA GLY A 299 9.04 1.51 1.05
C GLY A 299 9.73 2.79 0.61
N VAL A 300 10.05 3.70 1.54
CA VAL A 300 10.68 5.01 1.25
C VAL A 300 12.07 5.17 1.84
N SER A 301 12.54 4.16 2.58
CA SER A 301 13.77 4.24 3.38
C SER A 301 14.99 4.66 2.56
N ARG A 302 15.58 5.79 2.95
CA ARG A 302 16.80 6.39 2.38
C ARG A 302 16.72 6.70 0.88
N LYS A 303 15.50 6.79 0.31
CA LYS A 303 15.31 7.00 -1.13
C LYS A 303 15.79 8.38 -1.59
N ARG A 304 16.13 8.45 -2.88
CA ARG A 304 16.79 9.60 -3.50
C ARG A 304 16.02 10.91 -3.35
N PHE A 305 14.69 10.90 -3.43
CA PHE A 305 13.88 12.11 -3.30
C PHE A 305 14.05 12.77 -1.92
N ILE A 306 14.22 11.98 -0.84
CA ILE A 306 14.52 12.50 0.51
C ILE A 306 15.87 13.22 0.49
N GLY A 307 16.89 12.59 -0.09
CA GLY A 307 18.22 13.21 -0.19
C GLY A 307 18.24 14.46 -1.06
N THR A 308 17.40 14.53 -2.10
CA THR A 308 17.28 15.73 -2.94
C THR A 308 16.63 16.89 -2.16
N ILE A 309 15.65 16.61 -1.29
CA ILE A 309 14.95 17.65 -0.51
C ILE A 309 15.82 18.15 0.66
N LEU A 310 16.50 17.22 1.33
CA LEU A 310 17.27 17.52 2.55
C LEU A 310 18.75 17.85 2.28
N ASP A 311 19.22 17.64 1.03
CA ASP A 311 20.63 17.74 0.64
C ASP A 311 21.55 16.82 1.48
N LEU A 312 21.12 15.54 1.63
CA LEU A 312 21.79 14.56 2.47
C LEU A 312 22.22 13.30 1.71
N PRO A 313 23.38 12.69 2.07
CA PRO A 313 23.77 11.37 1.59
C PRO A 313 22.81 10.29 2.12
N ALA A 314 22.85 9.08 1.54
CA ALA A 314 21.84 8.04 1.79
C ALA A 314 21.78 7.61 3.27
N GLU A 315 22.92 7.52 3.91
CA GLU A 315 23.11 7.09 5.32
C GLU A 315 22.56 8.10 6.34
N GLU A 316 22.35 9.35 5.94
CA GLU A 316 21.84 10.43 6.79
C GLU A 316 20.37 10.79 6.51
N ARG A 317 19.57 9.89 5.87
CA ARG A 317 18.18 10.16 5.48
C ARG A 317 17.13 9.54 6.41
N ASP A 318 17.51 9.04 7.56
CA ASP A 318 16.59 8.27 8.39
C ASP A 318 15.52 9.15 9.04
N GLU A 319 15.81 10.40 9.42
CA GLU A 319 14.79 11.36 9.91
C GLU A 319 13.78 11.73 8.80
N GLY A 320 14.27 11.90 7.57
CA GLY A 320 13.40 12.13 6.42
C GLY A 320 12.54 10.89 6.11
N THR A 321 13.10 9.70 6.25
CA THR A 321 12.36 8.42 6.15
C THR A 321 11.26 8.35 7.20
N ALA A 322 11.56 8.69 8.45
CA ALA A 322 10.62 8.74 9.56
C ALA A 322 9.44 9.65 9.27
N ALA A 323 9.72 10.89 8.85
CA ALA A 323 8.67 11.86 8.52
C ALA A 323 7.71 11.34 7.44
N VAL A 324 8.26 10.70 6.38
CA VAL A 324 7.43 10.14 5.29
C VAL A 324 6.66 8.88 5.74
N ASN A 325 7.24 8.06 6.61
CA ASN A 325 6.53 6.90 7.18
C ASN A 325 5.35 7.34 8.04
N LEU A 326 5.50 8.33 8.91
CA LEU A 326 4.40 8.88 9.72
C LEU A 326 3.30 9.49 8.83
N TRP A 327 3.67 10.19 7.76
CA TRP A 327 2.72 10.63 6.73
C TRP A 327 2.00 9.46 6.09
N GLY A 328 2.72 8.38 5.74
CA GLY A 328 2.14 7.16 5.19
C GLY A 328 1.11 6.51 6.11
N ILE A 329 1.34 6.53 7.44
CA ILE A 329 0.37 6.04 8.41
C ILE A 329 -0.94 6.84 8.33
N GLU A 330 -0.87 8.16 8.26
CA GLU A 330 -2.05 9.03 8.13
C GLU A 330 -2.77 8.81 6.78
N LYS A 331 -2.02 8.46 5.75
CA LYS A 331 -2.56 8.15 4.42
C LYS A 331 -3.03 6.70 4.25
N GLY A 332 -2.94 5.85 5.29
CA GLY A 332 -3.54 4.51 5.31
C GLY A 332 -2.57 3.34 5.17
N CYS A 333 -1.27 3.56 5.04
CA CYS A 333 -0.27 2.48 5.05
C CYS A 333 -0.16 1.83 6.44
N THR A 334 0.18 0.54 6.44
CA THR A 334 0.25 -0.29 7.65
C THR A 334 1.55 -1.08 7.78
N LEU A 335 2.35 -1.15 6.73
CA LEU A 335 3.63 -1.85 6.71
C LEU A 335 4.71 -0.94 6.14
N PHE A 336 5.86 -0.84 6.82
CA PHE A 336 6.94 0.08 6.50
C PHE A 336 8.24 -0.68 6.30
N ARG A 337 8.77 -0.67 5.06
CA ARG A 337 9.99 -1.37 4.68
C ARG A 337 11.19 -0.44 4.85
N VAL A 338 12.08 -0.76 5.80
CA VAL A 338 13.14 0.16 6.24
C VAL A 338 14.49 -0.50 6.51
N HIS A 339 15.56 0.30 6.45
CA HIS A 339 16.91 -0.08 6.88
C HIS A 339 17.08 0.07 8.39
N ASP A 340 16.67 1.22 8.97
CA ASP A 340 16.71 1.47 10.41
C ASP A 340 15.41 0.99 11.08
N VAL A 341 15.39 -0.28 11.45
CA VAL A 341 14.25 -0.90 12.13
C VAL A 341 14.05 -0.30 13.51
N LYS A 342 15.13 -0.11 14.26
CA LYS A 342 15.08 0.29 15.66
C LYS A 342 14.37 1.62 15.88
N THR A 343 14.78 2.64 15.14
CA THR A 343 14.19 3.98 15.20
C THR A 343 12.76 3.93 14.70
N THR A 344 12.54 3.34 13.52
CA THR A 344 11.20 3.28 12.91
C THR A 344 10.18 2.52 13.78
N ALA A 345 10.57 1.39 14.41
CA ALA A 345 9.66 0.66 15.29
C ALA A 345 9.20 1.49 16.50
N ARG A 346 10.07 2.34 17.05
CA ARG A 346 9.71 3.25 18.14
C ARG A 346 8.78 4.38 17.68
N GLU A 347 9.05 4.94 16.52
CA GLU A 347 8.28 6.03 15.92
C GLU A 347 6.86 5.59 15.59
N VAL A 348 6.69 4.49 14.87
CA VAL A 348 5.36 3.97 14.49
C VAL A 348 4.56 3.55 15.71
N LYS A 349 5.21 2.96 16.71
CA LYS A 349 4.56 2.59 17.99
C LYS A 349 4.05 3.81 18.75
N MET A 350 4.86 4.88 18.80
CA MET A 350 4.46 6.13 19.46
C MET A 350 3.30 6.79 18.71
N TRP A 351 3.37 6.82 17.38
CA TRP A 351 2.33 7.38 16.53
C TRP A 351 1.00 6.65 16.67
N ASP A 352 1.01 5.31 16.63
CA ASP A 352 -0.18 4.50 16.84
C ASP A 352 -0.82 4.71 18.22
N ALA A 353 0.00 4.91 19.27
CA ALA A 353 -0.49 5.25 20.60
C ALA A 353 -1.22 6.61 20.64
N LEU A 354 -0.65 7.64 19.97
CA LEU A 354 -1.28 8.96 19.84
C LEU A 354 -2.59 8.88 19.06
N ARG A 355 -2.62 8.16 17.94
CA ARG A 355 -3.84 7.95 17.14
C ARG A 355 -4.93 7.23 17.93
N LYS A 356 -4.58 6.20 18.67
CA LYS A 356 -5.51 5.48 19.55
C LYS A 356 -6.14 6.43 20.58
N GLN A 357 -5.34 7.28 21.20
CA GLN A 357 -5.83 8.25 22.21
C GLN A 357 -6.73 9.32 21.56
N ALA A 358 -6.37 9.84 20.38
CA ALA A 358 -7.18 10.80 19.66
C ALA A 358 -8.58 10.22 19.32
N ARG A 359 -8.64 8.97 18.82
CA ARG A 359 -9.90 8.28 18.53
C ARG A 359 -10.81 8.11 19.77
N LEU A 360 -10.23 7.78 20.93
CA LEU A 360 -10.98 7.63 22.17
C LEU A 360 -11.60 8.94 22.65
N GLN A 361 -10.99 10.08 22.34
CA GLN A 361 -11.54 11.41 22.70
C GLN A 361 -12.65 11.86 21.74
N HIS A 362 -12.54 11.56 20.45
CA HIS A 362 -13.57 11.89 19.46
C HIS A 362 -14.82 11.00 19.57
N GLY A 363 -14.66 9.75 20.00
CA GLY A 363 -15.78 8.82 20.25
C GLY A 363 -16.56 9.08 21.55
N ARG A 364 -16.13 10.05 22.38
CA ARG A 364 -16.82 10.45 23.62
C ARG A 364 -17.69 11.72 23.45
N LYS A 365 -17.78 12.28 22.25
CA LYS A 365 -18.70 13.37 21.88
C LYS A 365 -19.89 12.81 21.13
#